data_6b3942502823bb8d5cb2b9ec7c72b010
#
_entry.id   6b3942502823bb8d5cb2b9ec7c72b010
#
_cell.length_a   1.000
_cell.length_b   1.000
_cell.length_c   1.000
_cell.angle_alpha   90.00
_cell.angle_beta   90.00
_cell.angle_gamma   90.00
#
_symmetry.space_group_name_H-M   'P 1'
#
loop_
_entity.id
_entity.type
_entity.pdbx_description
1 polymer ?
#
loop_
_entity_poly.entity_id
_entity_poly.type
_entity_poly.pdbx_seq_one_letter_code
_entity_poly.pdbx_strand_id
1 'polypeptide(L)'
;MANRVGVVSRKTNETDIQMELNLDGSGYAKVDTGIGFFDHMLISFAKHGFFDLNCKVTGDLFVDSHHTIEDTGIVLGQAIAKAVGDKQGIKRFGSFMLPMDETLVLSALDLSGRPYLVYDLDLSTPQVGYFDTQMVKEFFYAVSYSAMMNLHIKQLAGSNDHHIIEAAFKAFAKALDLSLIHISEPTRQAEI
;
A
#
# COMPACT_ATOMS: atom_id res chain seq x y z
N MET A 1 12.45 2.27 -20.51
CA MET A 1 13.07 2.02 -19.18
C MET A 1 12.74 0.59 -18.77
N ALA A 2 13.58 -0.08 -17.98
CA ALA A 2 13.19 -1.38 -17.43
C ALA A 2 12.08 -1.18 -16.40
N ASN A 3 11.12 -2.11 -16.32
CA ASN A 3 10.04 -2.06 -15.35
C ASN A 3 10.62 -2.16 -13.91
N ARG A 4 10.07 -1.36 -13.00
CA ARG A 4 10.42 -1.38 -11.57
C ARG A 4 9.66 -2.52 -10.89
N VAL A 5 10.31 -3.68 -10.79
CA VAL A 5 9.69 -4.90 -10.26
C VAL A 5 10.38 -5.34 -8.98
N GLY A 6 9.57 -5.60 -7.95
CA GLY A 6 10.00 -6.20 -6.69
C GLY A 6 9.42 -7.61 -6.52
N VAL A 7 10.29 -8.61 -6.41
CA VAL A 7 9.89 -10.00 -6.13
C VAL A 7 10.39 -10.38 -4.76
N VAL A 8 9.49 -10.80 -3.87
CA VAL A 8 9.79 -11.18 -2.48
C VAL A 8 9.08 -12.47 -2.14
N SER A 9 9.81 -13.37 -1.50
CA SER A 9 9.26 -14.55 -0.84
C SER A 9 9.67 -14.53 0.62
N ARG A 10 8.73 -14.77 1.54
CA ARG A 10 8.96 -14.83 2.98
C ARG A 10 8.21 -16.03 3.55
N LYS A 11 8.93 -16.85 4.31
CA LYS A 11 8.37 -18.01 5.00
C LYS A 11 8.76 -17.99 6.46
N THR A 12 7.78 -18.14 7.32
CA THR A 12 7.92 -18.33 8.78
C THR A 12 7.27 -19.64 9.20
N ASN A 13 7.07 -19.83 10.50
CA ASN A 13 6.26 -20.94 10.99
C ASN A 13 4.75 -20.67 10.82
N GLU A 14 4.36 -19.39 10.75
CA GLU A 14 2.98 -18.92 10.71
C GLU A 14 2.49 -18.62 9.28
N THR A 15 3.41 -18.16 8.40
CA THR A 15 3.04 -17.70 7.06
C THR A 15 3.99 -18.19 5.96
N ASP A 16 3.48 -18.38 4.75
CA ASP A 16 4.24 -18.58 3.51
C ASP A 16 3.71 -17.63 2.45
N ILE A 17 4.52 -16.63 2.05
CA ILE A 17 4.11 -15.52 1.21
C ILE A 17 5.00 -15.43 -0.02
N GLN A 18 4.37 -15.30 -1.19
CA GLN A 18 5.03 -15.02 -2.46
C GLN A 18 4.39 -13.78 -3.07
N MET A 19 5.19 -12.78 -3.39
CA MET A 19 4.71 -11.53 -3.96
C MET A 19 5.61 -11.04 -5.08
N GLU A 20 4.95 -10.60 -6.16
CA GLU A 20 5.56 -9.83 -7.24
C GLU A 20 4.78 -8.54 -7.43
N LEU A 21 5.48 -7.41 -7.36
CA LEU A 21 4.93 -6.07 -7.54
C LEU A 21 5.67 -5.37 -8.68
N ASN A 22 4.94 -4.96 -9.71
CA ASN A 22 5.44 -4.09 -10.78
C ASN A 22 4.83 -2.69 -10.60
N LEU A 23 5.68 -1.70 -10.32
CA LEU A 23 5.26 -0.31 -10.13
C LEU A 23 4.96 0.43 -11.45
N ASP A 24 5.35 -0.14 -12.58
CA ASP A 24 5.08 0.37 -13.93
C ASP A 24 4.03 -0.50 -14.64
N GLY A 25 3.03 -0.96 -13.90
CA GLY A 25 1.99 -1.86 -14.35
C GLY A 25 0.79 -1.18 -15.00
N SER A 26 -0.29 -1.95 -15.09
CA SER A 26 -1.57 -1.54 -15.67
C SER A 26 -2.75 -1.60 -14.69
N GLY A 27 -2.50 -2.02 -13.44
CA GLY A 27 -3.50 -2.27 -12.42
C GLY A 27 -4.01 -3.71 -12.42
N TYR A 28 -3.29 -4.64 -13.03
CA TYR A 28 -3.62 -6.06 -12.96
C TYR A 28 -3.31 -6.62 -11.57
N ALA A 29 -4.25 -7.35 -10.98
CA ALA A 29 -4.05 -7.95 -9.68
C ALA A 29 -4.55 -9.40 -9.63
N LYS A 30 -3.70 -10.28 -9.07
CA LYS A 30 -4.06 -11.64 -8.67
C LYS A 30 -3.65 -11.81 -7.22
N VAL A 31 -4.64 -11.83 -6.32
CA VAL A 31 -4.43 -11.84 -4.87
C VAL A 31 -5.22 -12.99 -4.26
N ASP A 32 -4.57 -13.71 -3.36
CA ASP A 32 -5.15 -14.81 -2.59
C ASP A 32 -4.48 -14.84 -1.21
N THR A 33 -5.13 -14.24 -0.20
CA THR A 33 -4.67 -14.24 1.19
C THR A 33 -5.51 -15.12 2.11
N GLY A 34 -6.62 -15.65 1.60
CA GLY A 34 -7.62 -16.36 2.39
C GLY A 34 -8.58 -15.43 3.17
N ILE A 35 -8.42 -14.10 3.09
CA ILE A 35 -9.25 -13.10 3.75
C ILE A 35 -9.88 -12.20 2.68
N GLY A 36 -11.13 -12.46 2.31
CA GLY A 36 -11.77 -11.85 1.14
C GLY A 36 -11.78 -10.32 1.15
N PHE A 37 -12.01 -9.67 2.30
CA PHE A 37 -11.96 -8.21 2.38
C PHE A 37 -10.53 -7.69 2.18
N PHE A 38 -9.52 -8.37 2.71
CA PHE A 38 -8.13 -7.99 2.52
C PHE A 38 -7.67 -8.17 1.07
N ASP A 39 -8.11 -9.26 0.41
CA ASP A 39 -7.89 -9.44 -1.03
C ASP A 39 -8.46 -8.26 -1.83
N HIS A 40 -9.70 -7.83 -1.50
CA HIS A 40 -10.31 -6.66 -2.12
C HIS A 40 -9.50 -5.38 -1.90
N MET A 41 -8.93 -5.18 -0.71
CA MET A 41 -8.09 -4.01 -0.40
C MET A 41 -6.79 -4.02 -1.23
N LEU A 42 -6.10 -5.14 -1.33
CA LEU A 42 -4.87 -5.28 -2.12
C LEU A 42 -5.14 -5.15 -3.63
N ILE A 43 -6.26 -5.67 -4.12
CA ILE A 43 -6.72 -5.48 -5.50
C ILE A 43 -7.02 -4.00 -5.76
N SER A 44 -7.67 -3.31 -4.81
CA SER A 44 -7.94 -1.88 -4.92
C SER A 44 -6.64 -1.06 -4.92
N PHE A 45 -5.67 -1.40 -4.07
CA PHE A 45 -4.33 -0.80 -4.10
C PHE A 45 -3.67 -0.93 -5.47
N ALA A 46 -3.60 -2.13 -6.02
CA ALA A 46 -2.99 -2.37 -7.33
C ALA A 46 -3.70 -1.58 -8.44
N LYS A 47 -5.03 -1.65 -8.48
CA LYS A 47 -5.86 -1.02 -9.50
C LYS A 47 -5.73 0.51 -9.51
N HIS A 48 -5.79 1.13 -8.33
CA HIS A 48 -5.76 2.59 -8.21
C HIS A 48 -4.35 3.18 -8.29
N GLY A 49 -3.30 2.40 -7.97
CA GLY A 49 -1.91 2.77 -8.18
C GLY A 49 -1.39 2.46 -9.59
N PHE A 50 -2.20 1.79 -10.43
CA PHE A 50 -1.75 1.24 -11.73
C PHE A 50 -0.58 0.27 -11.61
N PHE A 51 -0.48 -0.41 -10.46
CA PHE A 51 0.53 -1.44 -10.21
C PHE A 51 0.03 -2.80 -10.71
N ASP A 52 0.94 -3.68 -11.16
CA ASP A 52 0.58 -5.08 -11.28
C ASP A 52 1.02 -5.83 -10.02
N LEU A 53 0.10 -6.59 -9.42
CA LEU A 53 0.34 -7.30 -8.17
C LEU A 53 -0.07 -8.77 -8.31
N ASN A 54 0.91 -9.66 -8.10
CA ASN A 54 0.66 -11.08 -7.87
C ASN A 54 1.05 -11.41 -6.42
N CYS A 55 0.07 -11.80 -5.60
CA CYS A 55 0.26 -12.05 -4.18
C CYS A 55 -0.46 -13.34 -3.78
N LYS A 56 0.31 -14.30 -3.27
CA LYS A 56 -0.23 -15.52 -2.69
C LYS A 56 0.28 -15.67 -1.26
N VAL A 57 -0.67 -15.87 -0.33
CA VAL A 57 -0.39 -16.02 1.10
C VAL A 57 -1.05 -17.30 1.60
N THR A 58 -0.31 -18.07 2.35
CA THR A 58 -0.85 -19.15 3.18
C THR A 58 -0.45 -18.83 4.62
N GLY A 59 -1.42 -18.53 5.45
CA GLY A 59 -1.23 -18.18 6.85
C GLY A 59 -2.02 -19.08 7.80
N ASP A 60 -1.74 -18.93 9.09
CA ASP A 60 -2.35 -19.67 10.18
C ASP A 60 -3.72 -19.09 10.61
N LEU A 61 -4.61 -18.86 9.63
CA LEU A 61 -5.94 -18.25 9.83
C LEU A 61 -6.83 -18.99 10.85
N PHE A 62 -6.46 -20.21 11.25
CA PHE A 62 -7.12 -20.92 12.34
C PHE A 62 -6.80 -20.33 13.72
N VAL A 63 -5.73 -19.54 13.85
CA VAL A 63 -5.40 -18.74 15.04
C VAL A 63 -6.19 -17.44 14.98
N ASP A 64 -5.81 -16.55 14.04
CA ASP A 64 -6.51 -15.32 13.67
C ASP A 64 -5.94 -14.77 12.36
N SER A 65 -6.26 -13.52 12.01
CA SER A 65 -5.77 -12.86 10.80
C SER A 65 -4.46 -12.09 10.97
N HIS A 66 -3.93 -11.98 12.20
CA HIS A 66 -2.83 -11.08 12.55
C HIS A 66 -1.57 -11.36 11.72
N HIS A 67 -1.00 -12.56 11.86
CA HIS A 67 0.24 -12.91 11.16
C HIS A 67 0.10 -12.79 9.64
N THR A 68 -1.05 -13.20 9.09
CA THR A 68 -1.32 -13.13 7.65
C THR A 68 -1.26 -11.70 7.15
N ILE A 69 -1.90 -10.75 7.86
CA ILE A 69 -2.02 -9.36 7.42
C ILE A 69 -0.70 -8.59 7.65
N GLU A 70 -0.10 -8.72 8.84
CA GLU A 70 1.18 -8.08 9.18
C GLU A 70 2.29 -8.52 8.24
N ASP A 71 2.48 -9.82 8.08
CA ASP A 71 3.52 -10.40 7.21
C ASP A 71 3.32 -10.02 5.74
N THR A 72 2.07 -9.93 5.27
CA THR A 72 1.78 -9.42 3.93
C THR A 72 2.18 -7.95 3.80
N GLY A 73 1.97 -7.13 4.83
CA GLY A 73 2.44 -5.74 4.89
C GLY A 73 3.97 -5.65 4.84
N ILE A 74 4.68 -6.51 5.58
CA ILE A 74 6.16 -6.60 5.53
C ILE A 74 6.62 -6.91 4.10
N VAL A 75 6.04 -7.93 3.48
CA VAL A 75 6.42 -8.37 2.12
C VAL A 75 6.10 -7.30 1.08
N LEU A 76 4.94 -6.63 1.18
CA LEU A 76 4.60 -5.52 0.29
C LEU A 76 5.60 -4.36 0.43
N GLY A 77 5.95 -3.98 1.66
CA GLY A 77 6.95 -2.94 1.92
C GLY A 77 8.31 -3.28 1.33
N GLN A 78 8.77 -4.53 1.49
CA GLN A 78 10.00 -5.02 0.88
C GLN A 78 9.94 -5.04 -0.64
N ALA A 79 8.81 -5.42 -1.23
CA ALA A 79 8.61 -5.41 -2.68
C ALA A 79 8.66 -3.98 -3.24
N ILE A 80 8.02 -3.01 -2.56
CA ILE A 80 8.11 -1.59 -2.89
C ILE A 80 9.57 -1.12 -2.83
N ALA A 81 10.30 -1.38 -1.74
CA ALA A 81 11.69 -0.98 -1.59
C ALA A 81 12.58 -1.55 -2.70
N LYS A 82 12.40 -2.83 -3.04
CA LYS A 82 13.12 -3.49 -4.14
C LYS A 82 12.82 -2.86 -5.50
N ALA A 83 11.55 -2.61 -5.79
CA ALA A 83 11.10 -2.06 -7.06
C ALA A 83 11.57 -0.61 -7.25
N VAL A 84 11.55 0.20 -6.19
CA VAL A 84 12.01 1.61 -6.22
C VAL A 84 13.53 1.71 -6.37
N GLY A 85 14.28 0.74 -5.85
CA GLY A 85 15.73 0.70 -5.96
C GLY A 85 16.44 1.90 -5.29
N ASP A 86 17.32 2.55 -6.03
CA ASP A 86 18.16 3.67 -5.54
C ASP A 86 17.43 5.01 -5.40
N LYS A 87 16.16 5.05 -5.80
CA LYS A 87 15.29 6.24 -5.74
C LYS A 87 15.74 7.42 -6.61
N GLN A 88 16.61 7.18 -7.60
CA GLN A 88 17.06 8.25 -8.48
C GLN A 88 15.96 8.68 -9.44
N GLY A 89 15.83 9.98 -9.64
CA GLY A 89 14.93 10.58 -10.63
C GLY A 89 13.44 10.50 -10.33
N ILE A 90 13.03 10.02 -9.14
CA ILE A 90 11.62 10.03 -8.73
C ILE A 90 11.26 11.30 -7.96
N LYS A 91 9.97 11.65 -7.91
CA LYS A 91 9.48 12.80 -7.11
C LYS A 91 9.70 12.63 -5.61
N ARG A 92 9.81 11.40 -5.12
CA ARG A 92 10.01 11.05 -3.72
C ARG A 92 8.80 11.31 -2.82
N PHE A 93 8.12 12.43 -2.98
CA PHE A 93 6.93 12.82 -2.20
C PHE A 93 5.67 12.57 -3.02
N GLY A 94 4.66 12.01 -2.39
CA GLY A 94 3.34 11.88 -2.97
C GLY A 94 2.25 12.09 -1.92
N SER A 95 1.17 12.73 -2.32
CA SER A 95 0.01 12.89 -1.47
C SER A 95 -1.27 12.86 -2.29
N PHE A 96 -2.32 12.28 -1.72
CA PHE A 96 -3.63 12.21 -2.37
C PHE A 96 -4.75 12.25 -1.35
N MET A 97 -5.77 13.07 -1.61
CA MET A 97 -7.04 13.07 -0.91
C MET A 97 -8.05 12.29 -1.73
N LEU A 98 -8.60 11.23 -1.16
CA LEU A 98 -9.52 10.34 -1.84
C LEU A 98 -10.92 10.44 -1.22
N PRO A 99 -11.92 10.92 -1.97
CA PRO A 99 -13.31 10.86 -1.56
C PRO A 99 -13.91 9.50 -1.93
N MET A 100 -14.74 8.96 -1.06
CA MET A 100 -15.54 7.76 -1.29
C MET A 100 -16.86 7.92 -0.53
N ASP A 101 -17.93 8.26 -1.24
CA ASP A 101 -19.23 8.63 -0.69
C ASP A 101 -19.10 9.69 0.43
N GLU A 102 -19.46 9.38 1.67
CA GLU A 102 -19.35 10.27 2.83
C GLU A 102 -17.94 10.37 3.40
N THR A 103 -17.02 9.52 2.92
CA THR A 103 -15.68 9.38 3.44
C THR A 103 -14.68 10.23 2.65
N LEU A 104 -13.74 10.83 3.36
CA LEU A 104 -12.59 11.53 2.79
C LEU A 104 -11.33 11.14 3.57
N VAL A 105 -10.34 10.54 2.90
CA VAL A 105 -9.07 10.15 3.50
C VAL A 105 -7.91 10.80 2.76
N LEU A 106 -6.97 11.37 3.52
CA LEU A 106 -5.67 11.83 3.06
C LEU A 106 -4.61 10.75 3.27
N SER A 107 -3.82 10.46 2.24
CA SER A 107 -2.54 9.78 2.38
C SER A 107 -1.41 10.67 1.85
N ALA A 108 -0.31 10.76 2.63
CA ALA A 108 0.90 11.47 2.22
C ALA A 108 2.13 10.65 2.60
N LEU A 109 3.11 10.56 1.70
CA LEU A 109 4.30 9.77 1.95
C LEU A 109 5.59 10.44 1.45
N ASP A 110 6.69 10.03 2.09
CA ASP A 110 8.06 10.40 1.72
C ASP A 110 8.93 9.12 1.66
N LEU A 111 9.46 8.81 0.49
CA LEU A 111 10.38 7.69 0.27
C LEU A 111 11.80 8.01 0.77
N SER A 112 11.90 8.53 1.99
CA SER A 112 13.12 9.11 2.58
C SER A 112 14.19 8.11 2.99
N GLY A 113 13.86 6.83 3.12
CA GLY A 113 14.72 5.83 3.76
C GLY A 113 14.66 5.84 5.30
N ARG A 114 13.72 6.61 5.89
CA ARG A 114 13.45 6.64 7.33
C ARG A 114 12.00 6.26 7.58
N PRO A 115 11.74 5.11 8.24
CA PRO A 115 10.38 4.64 8.47
C PRO A 115 9.68 5.49 9.55
N TYR A 116 8.44 5.83 9.30
CA TYR A 116 7.53 6.41 10.29
C TYR A 116 6.08 6.30 9.83
N LEU A 117 5.18 5.89 10.72
CA LEU A 117 3.75 5.88 10.44
C LEU A 117 3.04 6.89 11.35
N VAL A 118 2.23 7.76 10.74
CA VAL A 118 1.15 8.49 11.41
C VAL A 118 -0.17 7.92 10.91
N TYR A 119 -0.92 7.31 11.81
CA TYR A 119 -2.20 6.68 11.52
C TYR A 119 -3.30 7.33 12.36
N ASP A 120 -4.27 7.93 11.67
CA ASP A 120 -5.38 8.67 12.27
C ASP A 120 -6.67 8.31 11.50
N LEU A 121 -7.11 7.06 11.67
CA LEU A 121 -8.41 6.59 11.23
C LEU A 121 -9.21 6.17 12.46
N ASP A 122 -10.46 6.63 12.54
CA ASP A 122 -11.41 6.28 13.59
C ASP A 122 -12.36 5.19 13.08
N LEU A 123 -12.05 3.93 13.42
CA LEU A 123 -12.82 2.76 13.02
C LEU A 123 -13.67 2.30 14.20
N SER A 124 -14.98 2.24 14.00
CA SER A 124 -15.98 2.03 15.05
C SER A 124 -16.38 0.57 15.24
N THR A 125 -16.22 -0.26 14.20
CA THR A 125 -16.57 -1.69 14.23
C THR A 125 -15.34 -2.56 14.42
N PRO A 126 -15.43 -3.68 15.16
CA PRO A 126 -14.28 -4.57 15.34
C PRO A 126 -13.89 -5.31 14.07
N GLN A 127 -14.83 -5.50 13.13
CA GLN A 127 -14.60 -6.28 11.91
C GLN A 127 -15.40 -5.74 10.72
N VAL A 128 -14.84 -5.91 9.52
CA VAL A 128 -15.53 -5.79 8.24
C VAL A 128 -15.41 -7.14 7.52
N GLY A 129 -16.53 -7.88 7.43
CA GLY A 129 -16.48 -9.29 7.04
C GLY A 129 -15.68 -10.10 8.08
N TYR A 130 -14.68 -10.85 7.62
CA TYR A 130 -13.74 -11.60 8.49
C TYR A 130 -12.40 -10.86 8.70
N PHE A 131 -12.35 -9.57 8.37
CA PHE A 131 -11.17 -8.74 8.53
C PHE A 131 -11.28 -7.92 9.83
N ASP A 132 -10.36 -8.09 10.75
CA ASP A 132 -10.28 -7.33 11.99
C ASP A 132 -9.77 -5.91 11.70
N THR A 133 -10.53 -4.90 12.11
CA THR A 133 -10.23 -3.49 11.79
C THR A 133 -8.96 -2.97 12.45
N GLN A 134 -8.54 -3.53 13.59
CA GLN A 134 -7.26 -3.18 14.22
C GLN A 134 -6.06 -3.52 13.31
N MET A 135 -6.21 -4.50 12.41
CA MET A 135 -5.16 -4.92 11.50
C MET A 135 -4.84 -3.91 10.39
N VAL A 136 -5.71 -2.93 10.16
CA VAL A 136 -5.43 -1.84 9.22
C VAL A 136 -4.18 -1.07 9.63
N LYS A 137 -4.06 -0.75 10.91
CA LYS A 137 -2.89 -0.06 11.46
C LYS A 137 -1.63 -0.92 11.38
N GLU A 138 -1.73 -2.19 11.76
CA GLU A 138 -0.59 -3.13 11.72
C GLU A 138 -0.09 -3.33 10.29
N PHE A 139 -0.99 -3.47 9.32
CA PHE A 139 -0.63 -3.55 7.91
C PHE A 139 0.14 -2.31 7.43
N PHE A 140 -0.38 -1.11 7.64
CA PHE A 140 0.30 0.12 7.21
C PHE A 140 1.59 0.38 7.97
N TYR A 141 1.67 -0.04 9.24
CA TYR A 141 2.92 0.00 10.01
C TYR A 141 3.96 -0.91 9.36
N ALA A 142 3.61 -2.17 9.09
CA ALA A 142 4.50 -3.13 8.46
C ALA A 142 4.99 -2.65 7.08
N VAL A 143 4.08 -2.11 6.25
CA VAL A 143 4.44 -1.52 4.94
C VAL A 143 5.40 -0.35 5.10
N SER A 144 5.09 0.62 5.96
CA SER A 144 5.89 1.83 6.17
C SER A 144 7.32 1.49 6.60
N TYR A 145 7.45 0.60 7.58
CA TYR A 145 8.76 0.21 8.13
C TYR A 145 9.56 -0.65 7.15
N SER A 146 8.92 -1.57 6.43
CA SER A 146 9.61 -2.44 5.48
C SER A 146 9.98 -1.75 4.18
N ALA A 147 9.21 -0.74 3.75
CA ALA A 147 9.53 0.09 2.60
C ALA A 147 10.49 1.26 2.95
N MET A 148 10.78 1.46 4.23
CA MET A 148 11.63 2.57 4.72
C MET A 148 11.09 3.93 4.25
N MET A 149 9.77 4.17 4.47
CA MET A 149 9.10 5.42 4.11
C MET A 149 8.40 6.06 5.32
N ASN A 150 8.26 7.40 5.29
CA ASN A 150 7.26 8.04 6.13
C ASN A 150 5.90 7.87 5.45
N LEU A 151 4.89 7.50 6.21
CA LEU A 151 3.52 7.37 5.74
C LEU A 151 2.56 8.03 6.73
N HIS A 152 1.75 8.95 6.22
CA HIS A 152 0.68 9.58 6.97
C HIS A 152 -0.65 9.16 6.34
N ILE A 153 -1.56 8.64 7.13
CA ILE A 153 -2.94 8.32 6.73
C ILE A 153 -3.87 8.99 7.72
N LYS A 154 -4.74 9.87 7.21
CA LYS A 154 -5.64 10.67 8.04
C LYS A 154 -7.05 10.66 7.47
N GLN A 155 -8.01 10.27 8.28
CA GLN A 155 -9.43 10.47 8.01
C GLN A 155 -9.81 11.93 8.21
N LEU A 156 -10.48 12.52 7.23
CA LEU A 156 -10.97 13.89 7.28
C LEU A 156 -12.49 13.91 7.44
N ALA A 157 -13.19 12.90 6.92
CA ALA A 157 -14.63 12.67 7.06
C ALA A 157 -14.92 11.18 6.86
N GLY A 158 -16.13 10.74 7.27
CA GLY A 158 -16.60 9.37 7.05
C GLY A 158 -17.07 8.71 8.32
N SER A 159 -17.94 7.70 8.17
CA SER A 159 -18.51 6.94 9.29
C SER A 159 -18.68 5.45 8.98
N ASN A 160 -18.56 5.05 7.70
CA ASN A 160 -18.61 3.65 7.31
C ASN A 160 -17.19 3.08 7.26
N ASP A 161 -16.88 2.15 8.14
CA ASP A 161 -15.53 1.60 8.29
C ASP A 161 -15.03 0.90 7.00
N HIS A 162 -15.91 0.26 6.22
CA HIS A 162 -15.56 -0.28 4.90
C HIS A 162 -15.05 0.84 3.98
N HIS A 163 -15.80 1.95 3.87
CA HIS A 163 -15.42 3.09 3.03
C HIS A 163 -14.14 3.74 3.52
N ILE A 164 -13.96 3.89 4.83
CA ILE A 164 -12.74 4.49 5.42
C ILE A 164 -11.51 3.64 5.09
N ILE A 165 -11.59 2.33 5.29
CA ILE A 165 -10.48 1.41 5.02
C ILE A 165 -10.17 1.38 3.52
N GLU A 166 -11.18 1.21 2.66
CA GLU A 166 -10.99 1.17 1.22
C GLU A 166 -10.43 2.51 0.69
N ALA A 167 -10.92 3.64 1.19
CA ALA A 167 -10.39 4.95 0.86
C ALA A 167 -8.92 5.10 1.27
N ALA A 168 -8.52 4.55 2.43
CA ALA A 168 -7.13 4.57 2.88
C ALA A 168 -6.21 3.79 1.94
N PHE A 169 -6.58 2.57 1.53
CA PHE A 169 -5.81 1.77 0.58
C PHE A 169 -5.68 2.44 -0.79
N LYS A 170 -6.77 3.01 -1.30
CA LYS A 170 -6.77 3.75 -2.58
C LYS A 170 -5.97 5.04 -2.50
N ALA A 171 -6.10 5.81 -1.41
CA ALA A 171 -5.33 7.04 -1.20
C ALA A 171 -3.84 6.76 -1.11
N PHE A 172 -3.45 5.69 -0.39
CA PHE A 172 -2.07 5.22 -0.31
C PHE A 172 -1.53 4.83 -1.69
N ALA A 173 -2.29 4.06 -2.47
CA ALA A 173 -1.91 3.66 -3.82
C ALA A 173 -1.65 4.88 -4.72
N LYS A 174 -2.55 5.88 -4.70
CA LYS A 174 -2.41 7.11 -5.46
C LYS A 174 -1.23 7.97 -5.00
N ALA A 175 -1.03 8.09 -3.69
CA ALA A 175 0.12 8.82 -3.15
C ALA A 175 1.45 8.16 -3.54
N LEU A 176 1.49 6.82 -3.51
CA LEU A 176 2.67 6.07 -3.95
C LEU A 176 2.92 6.27 -5.45
N ASP A 177 1.93 6.11 -6.31
CA ASP A 177 2.03 6.34 -7.76
C ASP A 177 2.60 7.74 -8.05
N LEU A 178 2.06 8.79 -7.43
CA LEU A 178 2.53 10.17 -7.59
C LEU A 178 3.99 10.36 -7.13
N SER A 179 4.44 9.65 -6.09
CA SER A 179 5.81 9.71 -5.58
C SER A 179 6.85 9.09 -6.53
N LEU A 180 6.39 8.18 -7.40
CA LEU A 180 7.22 7.42 -8.33
C LEU A 180 7.39 8.06 -9.70
N ILE A 181 6.68 9.16 -9.99
CA ILE A 181 6.80 9.90 -11.24
C ILE A 181 8.24 10.38 -11.41
N HIS A 182 8.84 10.11 -12.58
CA HIS A 182 10.16 10.64 -12.90
C HIS A 182 10.11 12.16 -13.07
N ILE A 183 11.08 12.83 -12.43
CA ILE A 183 11.33 14.26 -12.67
C ILE A 183 12.04 14.36 -14.01
N SER A 184 11.30 14.67 -15.09
CA SER A 184 11.92 15.16 -16.31
C SER A 184 12.46 16.56 -16.04
N GLU A 185 13.72 16.85 -16.43
CA GLU A 185 14.21 18.23 -16.42
C GLU A 185 13.21 19.12 -17.16
N PRO A 186 12.86 20.30 -16.61
CA PRO A 186 12.04 21.23 -17.35
C PRO A 186 12.79 21.55 -18.64
N THR A 187 12.18 21.24 -19.79
CA THR A 187 12.64 21.71 -21.08
C THR A 187 12.76 23.23 -20.93
N ARG A 188 13.99 23.77 -20.90
CA ARG A 188 14.19 25.22 -21.06
C ARG A 188 13.50 25.57 -22.35
N GLN A 189 12.33 26.20 -22.28
CA GLN A 189 11.78 26.91 -23.43
C GLN A 189 12.85 27.91 -23.81
N ALA A 190 13.40 27.73 -25.01
CA ALA A 190 14.28 28.73 -25.58
C ALA A 190 13.52 30.05 -25.59
N GLU A 191 13.99 31.02 -24.81
CA GLU A 191 13.54 32.38 -24.94
C GLU A 191 13.94 32.83 -26.35
N ILE A 192 12.94 33.15 -27.14
CA ILE A 192 13.08 33.80 -28.47
C ILE A 192 13.22 35.30 -28.25
#